data_b09783fd88f8dfe445adcb15f53ada90
#
_entry.id   b09783fd88f8dfe445adcb15f53ada90
#
_cell.length_a   1.000
_cell.length_b   1.000
_cell.length_c   1.000
_cell.angle_alpha   90.00
_cell.angle_beta   90.00
_cell.angle_gamma   90.00
#
_symmetry.space_group_name_H-M   'P 1'
#
loop_
_entity.id
_entity.type
_entity.pdbx_description
1 polymer ?
#
loop_
_entity_poly.entity_id
_entity_poly.type
_entity_poly.pdbx_seq_one_letter_code
_entity_poly.pdbx_strand_id
1 'polypeptide(L)'
;MNEKEEKGIVEEGEGTNKRDFLKALGVGLGVAGLTSMMGGQSFAQADKKGKYVIVITHGGNDPNRAIFGLLMAQTVAEKGWGKVYVWMTLEGADLVHKKRTERIESPIYKKFGNALEIMKKINEKGGWFGVCPPCAEYFGATGGDKYDWAELAGGDWLMKNIQDAWVVWI
;
A
#
# COMPACT_ATOMS: atom_id res chain seq x y z
N MET A 1 -13.88 61.98 -16.93
CA MET A 1 -13.62 62.13 -18.37
C MET A 1 -12.66 61.08 -18.81
N ASN A 2 -13.18 60.23 -19.67
CA ASN A 2 -12.66 59.16 -20.49
C ASN A 2 -12.45 57.76 -19.83
N GLU A 3 -13.53 57.00 -19.95
CA GLU A 3 -13.59 55.57 -20.14
C GLU A 3 -12.80 55.17 -21.38
N LYS A 4 -12.04 54.08 -21.29
CA LYS A 4 -11.72 53.23 -22.44
C LYS A 4 -11.92 51.78 -22.01
N GLU A 5 -13.02 51.24 -22.54
CA GLU A 5 -13.28 49.81 -22.62
C GLU A 5 -12.18 49.14 -23.44
N GLU A 6 -11.61 48.05 -22.87
CA GLU A 6 -10.79 47.11 -23.63
C GLU A 6 -11.52 45.79 -23.68
N LYS A 7 -12.15 45.50 -24.81
CA LYS A 7 -12.78 44.24 -25.16
C LYS A 7 -11.69 43.19 -25.39
N GLY A 8 -11.56 42.26 -24.49
CA GLY A 8 -10.80 41.03 -24.70
C GLY A 8 -11.60 40.04 -25.55
N ILE A 9 -11.08 39.71 -26.70
CA ILE A 9 -11.62 38.74 -27.64
C ILE A 9 -11.34 37.34 -27.08
N VAL A 10 -12.40 36.58 -26.80
CA VAL A 10 -12.33 35.17 -26.50
C VAL A 10 -12.29 34.43 -27.84
N GLU A 11 -11.13 33.87 -28.19
CA GLU A 11 -11.03 32.91 -29.29
C GLU A 11 -11.64 31.58 -28.86
N GLU A 12 -12.76 31.25 -29.47
CA GLU A 12 -13.35 29.90 -29.41
C GLU A 12 -12.42 28.91 -30.13
N GLY A 13 -11.76 28.05 -29.37
CA GLY A 13 -11.02 26.92 -29.92
C GLY A 13 -11.98 25.91 -30.56
N GLU A 14 -11.85 25.73 -31.87
CA GLU A 14 -12.60 24.73 -32.66
C GLU A 14 -12.46 23.32 -32.02
N GLY A 15 -13.57 22.83 -31.50
CA GLY A 15 -13.71 21.48 -31.03
C GLY A 15 -13.59 20.47 -32.16
N THR A 16 -12.51 19.73 -32.23
CA THR A 16 -12.32 18.61 -33.14
C THR A 16 -13.44 17.59 -32.94
N ASN A 17 -14.31 17.48 -33.97
CA ASN A 17 -15.48 16.60 -33.93
C ASN A 17 -15.06 15.15 -33.89
N LYS A 18 -15.59 14.37 -32.95
CA LYS A 18 -15.31 12.93 -32.80
C LYS A 18 -15.46 12.12 -34.08
N ARG A 19 -16.26 12.60 -35.03
CA ARG A 19 -16.44 11.97 -36.34
C ARG A 19 -15.22 12.14 -37.26
N ASP A 20 -14.48 13.24 -37.13
CA ASP A 20 -13.30 13.50 -37.97
C ASP A 20 -12.08 12.73 -37.46
N PHE A 21 -12.01 12.49 -36.15
CA PHE A 21 -11.01 11.59 -35.55
C PHE A 21 -11.18 10.12 -36.04
N LEU A 22 -12.43 9.68 -36.17
CA LEU A 22 -12.72 8.32 -36.66
C LEU A 22 -12.48 8.17 -38.20
N LYS A 23 -12.60 9.25 -38.97
CA LYS A 23 -12.26 9.21 -40.41
C LYS A 23 -10.76 9.22 -40.68
N ALA A 24 -9.96 9.85 -39.81
CA ALA A 24 -8.51 9.86 -39.92
C ALA A 24 -7.89 8.47 -39.64
N LEU A 25 -8.58 7.59 -38.92
CA LEU A 25 -8.16 6.21 -38.65
C LEU A 25 -8.58 5.20 -39.75
N GLY A 26 -9.39 5.64 -40.72
CA GLY A 26 -10.04 4.74 -41.70
C GLY A 26 -9.43 4.68 -43.11
N VAL A 27 -8.36 5.40 -43.40
CA VAL A 27 -7.77 5.40 -44.74
C VAL A 27 -6.35 4.85 -44.73
N GLY A 28 -6.24 3.58 -45.02
CA GLY A 28 -4.96 2.99 -45.42
C GLY A 28 -4.54 1.72 -44.73
N LEU A 29 -5.30 0.63 -44.84
CA LEU A 29 -4.75 -0.70 -44.67
C LEU A 29 -5.45 -1.69 -45.61
N GLY A 30 -4.72 -2.07 -46.65
CA GLY A 30 -5.07 -3.11 -47.58
C GLY A 30 -5.26 -4.46 -46.88
N VAL A 31 -6.26 -5.19 -47.38
CA VAL A 31 -6.66 -6.53 -46.92
C VAL A 31 -5.55 -7.55 -47.24
N ALA A 32 -4.55 -7.68 -46.39
CA ALA A 32 -3.67 -8.83 -46.31
C ALA A 32 -2.90 -8.75 -44.97
N GLY A 33 -3.32 -9.49 -43.95
CA GLY A 33 -2.53 -9.63 -42.71
C GLY A 33 -3.26 -9.45 -41.37
N LEU A 34 -4.59 -9.57 -41.31
CA LEU A 34 -5.35 -9.35 -40.06
C LEU A 34 -5.62 -10.61 -39.22
N THR A 35 -4.80 -11.64 -39.31
CA THR A 35 -4.97 -12.86 -38.49
C THR A 35 -3.95 -13.03 -37.37
N SER A 36 -3.14 -12.02 -37.05
CA SER A 36 -2.07 -12.17 -36.01
C SER A 36 -2.07 -11.11 -34.91
N MET A 37 -3.07 -10.23 -34.79
CA MET A 37 -3.06 -9.15 -33.79
C MET A 37 -4.21 -9.19 -32.78
N MET A 38 -4.88 -10.32 -32.64
CA MET A 38 -5.63 -10.62 -31.41
C MET A 38 -4.79 -11.49 -30.48
N GLY A 39 -3.49 -11.22 -30.43
CA GLY A 39 -2.68 -11.59 -29.30
C GLY A 39 -3.20 -10.80 -28.10
N GLY A 40 -3.96 -11.48 -27.22
CA GLY A 40 -4.31 -10.91 -25.95
C GLY A 40 -3.06 -10.30 -25.34
N GLN A 41 -3.07 -9.01 -25.06
CA GLN A 41 -2.14 -8.45 -24.11
C GLN A 41 -2.47 -9.14 -22.80
N SER A 42 -1.93 -10.32 -22.61
CA SER A 42 -1.63 -10.81 -21.30
C SER A 42 -0.86 -9.67 -20.66
N PHE A 43 -1.48 -8.98 -19.72
CA PHE A 43 -0.72 -8.26 -18.72
C PHE A 43 0.03 -9.35 -17.94
N ALA A 44 1.04 -9.93 -18.57
CA ALA A 44 2.13 -10.55 -17.90
C ALA A 44 2.78 -9.40 -17.13
N GLN A 45 2.19 -9.10 -15.99
CA GLN A 45 2.82 -8.33 -14.95
C GLN A 45 4.07 -9.15 -14.65
N ALA A 46 5.16 -8.76 -15.29
CA ALA A 46 6.45 -9.36 -15.04
C ALA A 46 6.58 -9.43 -13.52
N ASP A 47 6.95 -10.59 -12.99
CA ASP A 47 7.20 -10.90 -11.58
C ASP A 47 8.32 -10.02 -10.98
N LYS A 48 8.18 -8.71 -11.06
CA LYS A 48 8.97 -7.79 -10.25
C LYS A 48 8.43 -7.92 -8.85
N LYS A 49 9.04 -8.81 -8.08
CA LYS A 49 8.80 -8.90 -6.64
C LYS A 49 8.90 -7.50 -6.07
N GLY A 50 7.77 -6.94 -5.69
CA GLY A 50 7.67 -5.58 -5.19
C GLY A 50 8.27 -5.44 -3.80
N LYS A 51 8.27 -4.23 -3.31
CA LYS A 51 8.51 -3.89 -1.91
C LYS A 51 7.23 -3.30 -1.36
N TYR A 52 6.77 -3.79 -0.24
CA TYR A 52 5.52 -3.38 0.40
C TYR A 52 5.80 -2.89 1.81
N VAL A 53 5.38 -1.68 2.11
CA VAL A 53 5.43 -1.10 3.45
C VAL A 53 3.99 -0.94 3.95
N ILE A 54 3.64 -1.69 4.97
CA ILE A 54 2.35 -1.62 5.63
C ILE A 54 2.54 -0.82 6.92
N VAL A 55 1.96 0.37 6.96
CA VAL A 55 2.01 1.25 8.14
C VAL A 55 0.75 1.01 8.95
N ILE A 56 0.92 0.57 10.19
CA ILE A 56 -0.19 0.30 11.11
C ILE A 56 -0.14 1.31 12.25
N THR A 57 -1.22 2.08 12.37
CA THR A 57 -1.37 3.13 13.38
C THR A 57 -2.27 2.72 14.55
N HIS A 58 -2.95 1.60 14.46
CA HIS A 58 -3.89 1.09 15.44
C HIS A 58 -3.41 -0.23 16.06
N GLY A 59 -3.72 -0.42 17.34
CA GLY A 59 -3.45 -1.62 18.11
C GLY A 59 -4.72 -2.13 18.81
N GLY A 60 -4.63 -2.29 20.13
CA GLY A 60 -5.78 -2.70 20.94
C GLY A 60 -6.92 -1.69 21.00
N ASN A 61 -6.69 -0.43 20.66
CA ASN A 61 -7.70 0.63 20.57
C ASN A 61 -8.67 0.45 19.39
N ASP A 62 -8.19 -0.09 18.25
CA ASP A 62 -9.03 -0.51 17.12
C ASP A 62 -8.50 -1.82 16.54
N PRO A 63 -8.87 -2.96 17.14
CA PRO A 63 -8.37 -4.26 16.71
C PRO A 63 -8.83 -4.64 15.30
N ASN A 64 -9.91 -4.08 14.78
CA ASN A 64 -10.35 -4.35 13.41
C ASN A 64 -9.36 -3.79 12.40
N ARG A 65 -8.91 -2.54 12.59
CA ARG A 65 -7.89 -1.93 11.71
C ARG A 65 -6.54 -2.59 11.89
N ALA A 66 -6.13 -2.85 13.13
CA ALA A 66 -4.86 -3.52 13.43
C ALA A 66 -4.78 -4.89 12.72
N ILE A 67 -5.78 -5.74 12.89
CA ILE A 67 -5.83 -7.06 12.25
C ILE A 67 -5.94 -6.94 10.73
N PHE A 68 -6.72 -6.00 10.20
CA PHE A 68 -6.80 -5.78 8.76
C PHE A 68 -5.44 -5.44 8.15
N GLY A 69 -4.67 -4.55 8.79
CA GLY A 69 -3.31 -4.22 8.35
C GLY A 69 -2.37 -5.42 8.34
N LEU A 70 -2.42 -6.23 9.40
CA LEU A 70 -1.65 -7.47 9.47
C LEU A 70 -2.06 -8.49 8.39
N LEU A 71 -3.36 -8.61 8.09
CA LEU A 71 -3.84 -9.49 7.01
C LEU A 71 -3.40 -9.03 5.63
N MET A 72 -3.29 -7.72 5.39
CA MET A 72 -2.69 -7.19 4.14
C MET A 72 -1.23 -7.62 4.03
N ALA A 73 -0.44 -7.45 5.09
CA ALA A 73 0.94 -7.89 5.15
C ALA A 73 1.07 -9.42 4.95
N GLN A 74 0.24 -10.21 5.63
CA GLN A 74 0.21 -11.67 5.49
C GLN A 74 -0.10 -12.07 4.04
N THR A 75 -1.06 -11.44 3.40
CA THR A 75 -1.43 -11.72 2.01
C THR A 75 -0.24 -11.54 1.07
N VAL A 76 0.48 -10.42 1.19
CA VAL A 76 1.67 -10.17 0.37
C VAL A 76 2.76 -11.22 0.62
N ALA A 77 3.00 -11.57 1.88
CA ALA A 77 3.99 -12.56 2.28
C ALA A 77 3.65 -13.97 1.76
N GLU A 78 2.41 -14.42 1.93
CA GLU A 78 1.93 -15.74 1.50
C GLU A 78 1.90 -15.88 -0.03
N LYS A 79 1.51 -14.82 -0.75
CA LYS A 79 1.49 -14.81 -2.21
C LYS A 79 2.89 -14.63 -2.84
N GLY A 80 3.90 -14.30 -2.02
CA GLY A 80 5.26 -14.08 -2.51
C GLY A 80 5.38 -12.90 -3.47
N TRP A 81 4.50 -11.89 -3.36
CA TRP A 81 4.48 -10.73 -4.25
C TRP A 81 5.69 -9.81 -4.07
N GLY A 82 6.39 -9.94 -2.93
CA GLY A 82 7.61 -9.17 -2.68
C GLY A 82 8.02 -9.17 -1.22
N LYS A 83 8.93 -8.25 -0.89
CA LYS A 83 9.38 -8.03 0.48
C LYS A 83 8.33 -7.26 1.26
N VAL A 84 8.01 -7.73 2.47
CA VAL A 84 7.02 -7.12 3.36
C VAL A 84 7.70 -6.49 4.53
N TYR A 85 7.39 -5.22 4.76
CA TYR A 85 7.80 -4.44 5.91
C TYR A 85 6.55 -3.93 6.63
N VAL A 86 6.36 -4.32 7.86
CA VAL A 86 5.29 -3.82 8.72
C VAL A 86 5.89 -2.80 9.66
N TRP A 87 5.50 -1.54 9.54
CA TRP A 87 5.97 -0.47 10.42
C TRP A 87 4.82 0.01 11.29
N MET A 88 5.01 -0.05 12.60
CA MET A 88 3.99 0.24 13.60
C MET A 88 4.30 1.56 14.31
N THR A 89 3.30 2.41 14.42
CA THR A 89 3.42 3.72 15.05
C THR A 89 2.15 4.06 15.82
N LEU A 90 2.21 5.09 16.62
CA LEU A 90 1.08 5.48 17.48
C LEU A 90 0.61 4.26 18.30
N GLU A 91 -0.69 4.04 18.38
CA GLU A 91 -1.29 2.89 19.07
C GLU A 91 -0.90 1.53 18.45
N GLY A 92 -0.48 1.52 17.17
CA GLY A 92 0.05 0.34 16.52
C GLY A 92 1.30 -0.24 17.20
N ALA A 93 2.03 0.57 17.98
CA ALA A 93 3.17 0.07 18.77
C ALA A 93 2.76 -0.98 19.82
N ASP A 94 1.50 -1.03 20.20
CA ASP A 94 0.96 -2.04 21.11
C ASP A 94 1.07 -3.47 20.56
N LEU A 95 1.09 -3.62 19.23
CA LEU A 95 1.21 -4.90 18.54
C LEU A 95 2.54 -5.63 18.79
N VAL A 96 3.59 -4.94 19.20
CA VAL A 96 4.88 -5.59 19.50
C VAL A 96 5.09 -5.88 20.98
N HIS A 97 4.13 -5.58 21.83
CA HIS A 97 4.23 -5.81 23.27
C HIS A 97 3.83 -7.25 23.63
N LYS A 98 4.79 -8.08 24.10
CA LYS A 98 4.63 -9.52 24.38
C LYS A 98 3.39 -9.89 25.22
N LYS A 99 3.01 -9.06 26.19
CA LYS A 99 1.87 -9.35 27.10
C LYS A 99 0.50 -8.90 26.55
N ARG A 100 0.46 -8.17 25.44
CA ARG A 100 -0.78 -7.56 24.92
C ARG A 100 -1.18 -8.07 23.54
N THR A 101 -0.21 -8.35 22.69
CA THR A 101 -0.43 -8.75 21.29
C THR A 101 -1.41 -9.93 21.15
N GLU A 102 -1.31 -10.94 21.99
CA GLU A 102 -2.21 -12.11 21.98
C GLU A 102 -3.68 -11.76 22.27
N ARG A 103 -3.92 -10.64 22.96
CA ARG A 103 -5.27 -10.19 23.31
C ARG A 103 -5.90 -9.28 22.24
N ILE A 104 -5.14 -8.92 21.22
CA ILE A 104 -5.63 -8.12 20.12
C ILE A 104 -6.29 -9.04 19.10
N GLU A 105 -7.61 -9.10 19.16
CA GLU A 105 -8.46 -9.92 18.31
C GLU A 105 -9.54 -9.08 17.65
N SER A 106 -9.82 -9.34 16.38
CA SER A 106 -10.90 -8.65 15.67
C SER A 106 -12.16 -9.54 15.61
N PRO A 107 -13.32 -9.06 16.06
CA PRO A 107 -14.57 -9.81 15.89
C PRO A 107 -14.93 -10.02 14.41
N ILE A 108 -14.54 -9.12 13.51
CA ILE A 108 -14.78 -9.21 12.07
C ILE A 108 -13.88 -10.28 11.44
N TYR A 109 -12.62 -10.36 11.89
CA TYR A 109 -11.59 -11.24 11.31
C TYR A 109 -11.25 -12.44 12.21
N LYS A 110 -12.14 -12.82 13.11
CA LYS A 110 -11.92 -13.87 14.13
C LYS A 110 -11.37 -15.19 13.57
N LYS A 111 -11.78 -15.58 12.36
CA LYS A 111 -11.33 -16.81 11.70
C LYS A 111 -9.84 -16.83 11.35
N PHE A 112 -9.16 -15.68 11.36
CA PHE A 112 -7.74 -15.58 11.03
C PHE A 112 -6.81 -15.67 12.26
N GLY A 113 -7.39 -15.64 13.47
CA GLY A 113 -6.67 -15.65 14.73
C GLY A 113 -6.39 -14.27 15.30
N ASN A 114 -5.60 -14.23 16.35
CA ASN A 114 -5.17 -12.99 17.01
C ASN A 114 -3.96 -12.35 16.31
N ALA A 115 -3.60 -11.15 16.74
CA ALA A 115 -2.49 -10.40 16.14
C ALA A 115 -1.17 -11.19 16.17
N LEU A 116 -0.83 -11.86 17.27
CA LEU A 116 0.42 -12.61 17.39
C LEU A 116 0.49 -13.77 16.40
N GLU A 117 -0.60 -14.53 16.24
CA GLU A 117 -0.65 -15.65 15.30
C GLU A 117 -0.42 -15.18 13.85
N ILE A 118 -1.04 -14.05 13.46
CA ILE A 118 -0.87 -13.49 12.13
C ILE A 118 0.56 -12.96 11.95
N MET A 119 1.11 -12.25 12.93
CA MET A 119 2.48 -11.73 12.89
C MET A 119 3.52 -12.84 12.80
N LYS A 120 3.35 -13.95 13.53
CA LYS A 120 4.22 -15.14 13.41
C LYS A 120 4.25 -15.68 11.99
N LYS A 121 3.09 -15.83 11.34
CA LYS A 121 3.01 -16.30 9.94
C LYS A 121 3.73 -15.36 8.97
N ILE A 122 3.61 -14.04 9.17
CA ILE A 122 4.32 -13.04 8.37
C ILE A 122 5.84 -13.19 8.58
N ASN A 123 6.28 -13.29 9.83
CA ASN A 123 7.71 -13.43 10.19
C ASN A 123 8.32 -14.72 9.61
N GLU A 124 7.62 -15.87 9.70
CA GLU A 124 8.03 -17.15 9.11
C GLU A 124 8.22 -17.07 7.58
N LYS A 125 7.52 -16.15 6.91
CA LYS A 125 7.67 -15.86 5.48
C LYS A 125 8.72 -14.80 5.18
N GLY A 126 9.48 -14.35 6.18
CA GLY A 126 10.54 -13.34 6.04
C GLY A 126 10.02 -11.91 6.03
N GLY A 127 8.81 -11.65 6.52
CA GLY A 127 8.31 -10.31 6.75
C GLY A 127 9.07 -9.64 7.90
N TRP A 128 9.39 -8.37 7.73
CA TRP A 128 10.09 -7.57 8.71
C TRP A 128 9.12 -6.69 9.50
N PHE A 129 9.43 -6.49 10.78
CA PHE A 129 8.63 -5.67 11.69
C PHE A 129 9.47 -4.57 12.32
N GLY A 130 9.01 -3.34 12.19
CA GLY A 130 9.58 -2.16 12.84
C GLY A 130 8.55 -1.41 13.65
N VAL A 131 8.99 -0.78 14.71
CA VAL A 131 8.16 0.06 15.58
C VAL A 131 8.82 1.39 15.84
N CYS A 132 8.01 2.46 15.78
CA CYS A 132 8.42 3.81 16.11
C CYS A 132 8.96 3.88 17.54
N PRO A 133 10.22 4.32 17.77
CA PRO A 133 10.85 4.27 19.09
C PRO A 133 10.07 5.01 20.19
N PRO A 134 9.67 6.30 20.04
CA PRO A 134 8.91 6.98 21.08
C PRO A 134 7.52 6.35 21.32
N CYS A 135 6.91 5.73 20.29
CA CYS A 135 5.65 5.03 20.48
C CYS A 135 5.86 3.72 21.26
N ALA A 136 6.91 2.96 20.93
CA ALA A 136 7.27 1.76 21.68
C ALA A 136 7.55 2.07 23.16
N GLU A 137 8.26 3.16 23.42
CA GLU A 137 8.53 3.63 24.79
C GLU A 137 7.25 3.99 25.53
N TYR A 138 6.38 4.78 24.91
CA TYR A 138 5.09 5.18 25.48
C TYR A 138 4.21 3.99 25.86
N PHE A 139 4.18 2.97 25.00
CA PHE A 139 3.40 1.75 25.23
C PHE A 139 4.16 0.70 26.06
N GLY A 140 5.37 0.97 26.53
CA GLY A 140 6.18 0.02 27.29
C GLY A 140 6.63 -1.22 26.49
N ALA A 141 6.59 -1.12 25.16
CA ALA A 141 6.99 -2.17 24.24
C ALA A 141 8.49 -2.08 23.90
N THR A 142 9.34 -2.05 24.94
CA THR A 142 10.79 -1.91 24.83
C THR A 142 11.51 -3.03 25.57
N GLY A 143 12.79 -3.20 25.30
CA GLY A 143 13.61 -4.20 25.99
C GLY A 143 12.98 -5.60 25.96
N GLY A 144 12.91 -6.26 27.12
CA GLY A 144 12.37 -7.60 27.27
C GLY A 144 10.87 -7.75 27.03
N ASP A 145 10.10 -6.66 27.06
CA ASP A 145 8.66 -6.66 26.81
C ASP A 145 8.30 -6.56 25.32
N LYS A 146 9.26 -6.30 24.45
CA LYS A 146 9.12 -6.31 22.99
C LYS A 146 9.57 -7.65 22.42
N TYR A 147 8.91 -8.11 21.34
CA TYR A 147 9.38 -9.27 20.58
C TYR A 147 10.76 -9.00 19.95
N ASP A 148 11.65 -9.98 20.02
CA ASP A 148 13.04 -9.86 19.57
C ASP A 148 13.15 -9.70 18.03
N TRP A 149 12.16 -10.21 17.30
CA TRP A 149 12.05 -10.09 15.86
C TRP A 149 11.45 -8.74 15.40
N ALA A 150 11.01 -7.86 16.31
CA ALA A 150 10.58 -6.49 16.00
C ALA A 150 11.71 -5.51 16.35
N GLU A 151 12.03 -4.62 15.41
CA GLU A 151 13.12 -3.66 15.55
C GLU A 151 12.59 -2.25 15.89
N LEU A 152 13.40 -1.45 16.60
CA LEU A 152 13.11 -0.03 16.75
C LEU A 152 13.51 0.67 15.46
N ALA A 153 12.57 1.29 14.77
CA ALA A 153 12.76 1.93 13.48
C ALA A 153 12.09 3.31 13.47
N GLY A 154 12.88 4.36 13.39
CA GLY A 154 12.41 5.74 13.40
C GLY A 154 11.80 6.20 12.07
N GLY A 155 11.36 7.46 12.04
CA GLY A 155 10.79 8.07 10.84
C GLY A 155 11.77 8.17 9.67
N ASP A 156 13.07 8.27 9.94
CA ASP A 156 14.14 8.22 8.94
C ASP A 156 14.14 6.87 8.19
N TRP A 157 14.02 5.77 8.93
CA TRP A 157 13.85 4.44 8.34
C TRP A 157 12.61 4.39 7.41
N LEU A 158 11.47 4.89 7.90
CA LEU A 158 10.23 4.93 7.12
C LEU A 158 10.42 5.72 5.84
N MET A 159 10.89 6.96 5.94
CA MET A 159 11.05 7.85 4.78
C MET A 159 12.00 7.29 3.72
N LYS A 160 13.05 6.60 4.15
CA LYS A 160 13.96 5.90 3.23
C LYS A 160 13.30 4.71 2.53
N ASN A 161 12.44 3.98 3.23
CA ASN A 161 11.90 2.73 2.74
C ASN A 161 10.61 2.86 1.92
N ILE A 162 9.90 3.98 1.99
CA ILE A 162 8.69 4.22 1.19
C ILE A 162 8.98 4.77 -0.22
N GLN A 163 10.21 5.21 -0.52
CA GLN A 163 10.55 5.86 -1.79
C GLN A 163 10.38 4.93 -3.00
N ASP A 164 10.59 3.62 -2.82
CA ASP A 164 10.56 2.59 -3.86
C ASP A 164 9.56 1.47 -3.53
N ALA A 165 8.58 1.75 -2.68
CA ALA A 165 7.64 0.75 -2.17
C ALA A 165 6.18 1.07 -2.49
N TRP A 166 5.36 0.04 -2.53
CA TRP A 166 3.92 0.17 -2.39
C TRP A 166 3.59 0.38 -0.91
N VAL A 167 2.94 1.49 -0.60
CA VAL A 167 2.62 1.85 0.79
C VAL A 167 1.14 1.70 1.04
N VAL A 168 0.80 0.96 2.09
CA VAL A 168 -0.56 0.86 2.62
C VAL A 168 -0.56 1.46 4.02
N TRP A 169 -1.42 2.43 4.27
CA TRP A 169 -1.54 3.13 5.54
C TRP A 169 -2.88 2.82 6.19
N ILE A 170 -2.86 2.28 7.44
CA ILE A 170 -4.05 1.78 8.17
C ILE A 170 -4.04 2.28 9.61
#